data_7475752290ec2b713fc63e2961aff144
#
_entry.id   7475752290ec2b713fc63e2961aff144
#
_cell.length_a   1.000
_cell.length_b   1.000
_cell.length_c   1.000
_cell.angle_alpha   90.00
_cell.angle_beta   90.00
_cell.angle_gamma   90.00
#
_symmetry.space_group_name_H-M   'P 1'
#
loop_
_entity.id
_entity.type
_entity.pdbx_description
1 polymer ?
#
loop_
_entity_poly.entity_id
_entity_poly.type
_entity_poly.pdbx_seq_one_letter_code
_entity_poly.pdbx_strand_id
1 'polypeptide(L)'
;MKILAHTSFIGKTGYANHAKSFFCALNKYHTVKVRNLTIGDSWNGMNDTPHDGEPYMTDEIKDMLILQTLFNADKTRSDYPMYGYKNDFVPDVHIVLAETNNYYFYENYEGYKIAYNVWESTRYPDDFFKRLFYFDEVWVPTQWQFDCLVEQGYPAYKISIVPEGVDVETFKPLDVTPKKDKFRFIYFGRWDYRKGTTEVLRAFGEVFSGRTDVEMIASVENPYPYDGLKTTEERVDFHKINTENIKFIKFTPREEYIKYLQEGDVFVSCARSEGWNLPLIEAMACGTPSIYSDWGGQLQFAEGKGIPVKIDYLRPANIEHKDFPGEYCEPDWNNLGEQMLNAFNDYKKYKSFAMVEAKEIHDDFNWDIVAKGASDLLTNRFDDFAFITTGNIGYMPVIEDLVKSLLEFSKRKIIVYGIDCEVPFDYPNVIKRTINPPKISEHDKWYWKQHACIESLNEGFDNYVWLDGDVVVNYNVDNIKNHFKEIDNYPISDIHVQEEFFGWYDNGTKSQLFNEQVANEWGVQKQQPYMHVCMYVFNKECKWWFEEIINHYVKVMEDGSNDYKRLYLWNDEGIDNVMRWKYNFKKHLPLSNFDTSSYDGDDGMTNETQHHFLKFWNEEGPQN
;
A
#
# COMPACT_ATOMS: atom_id res chain seq x y z
N MET A 1 -7.60 6.82 -10.21
CA MET A 1 -8.21 5.58 -9.67
C MET A 1 -9.41 5.92 -8.81
N LYS A 2 -10.31 4.97 -8.64
CA LYS A 2 -11.44 5.03 -7.69
C LYS A 2 -11.03 4.34 -6.40
N ILE A 3 -11.02 5.06 -5.31
CA ILE A 3 -10.60 4.56 -3.99
C ILE A 3 -11.79 4.55 -3.05
N LEU A 4 -12.04 3.42 -2.39
CA LEU A 4 -12.99 3.34 -1.29
C LEU A 4 -12.24 3.24 0.03
N ALA A 5 -12.34 4.29 0.83
CA ALA A 5 -11.82 4.32 2.18
C ALA A 5 -12.84 3.75 3.17
N HIS A 6 -12.38 2.88 4.06
CA HIS A 6 -13.16 2.35 5.18
C HIS A 6 -12.52 2.86 6.47
N THR A 7 -13.15 3.81 7.14
CA THR A 7 -12.55 4.49 8.27
C THR A 7 -13.57 5.18 9.17
N SER A 8 -13.18 5.49 10.38
CA SER A 8 -13.88 6.44 11.23
C SER A 8 -13.66 7.86 10.69
N PHE A 9 -14.49 8.30 9.77
CA PHE A 9 -14.33 9.58 9.07
C PHE A 9 -15.05 10.72 9.79
N ILE A 10 -16.21 10.42 10.36
CA ILE A 10 -17.00 11.35 11.15
C ILE A 10 -16.67 11.14 12.61
N GLY A 11 -16.16 12.18 13.28
CA GLY A 11 -15.77 12.09 14.69
C GLY A 11 -14.66 13.05 15.06
N LYS A 12 -14.25 12.99 16.32
CA LYS A 12 -13.26 13.89 16.95
C LYS A 12 -11.99 13.16 17.44
N THR A 13 -11.87 11.89 17.12
CA THR A 13 -10.70 11.06 17.50
C THR A 13 -9.47 11.36 16.66
N GLY A 14 -8.30 10.91 17.11
CA GLY A 14 -7.07 10.95 16.30
C GLY A 14 -7.25 10.27 14.95
N TYR A 15 -7.86 9.07 14.94
CA TYR A 15 -8.18 8.35 13.69
C TYR A 15 -9.09 9.15 12.77
N ALA A 16 -10.14 9.80 13.30
CA ALA A 16 -11.05 10.59 12.48
C ALA A 16 -10.37 11.85 11.92
N ASN A 17 -9.49 12.49 12.68
CA ASN A 17 -8.72 13.64 12.20
C ASN A 17 -7.71 13.23 11.13
N HIS A 18 -6.97 12.13 11.35
CA HIS A 18 -6.08 11.53 10.35
C HIS A 18 -6.86 11.22 9.06
N ALA A 19 -7.95 10.45 9.18
CA ALA A 19 -8.75 10.03 8.03
C ALA A 19 -9.27 11.22 7.22
N LYS A 20 -9.87 12.22 7.86
CA LYS A 20 -10.36 13.42 7.17
C LYS A 20 -9.25 14.14 6.41
N SER A 21 -8.16 14.43 7.09
CA SER A 21 -7.06 15.18 6.49
C SER A 21 -6.41 14.42 5.33
N PHE A 22 -6.11 13.13 5.55
CA PHE A 22 -5.46 12.29 4.55
C PHE A 22 -6.35 12.05 3.32
N PHE A 23 -7.61 11.62 3.52
CA PHE A 23 -8.46 11.28 2.39
C PHE A 23 -8.97 12.50 1.62
N CYS A 24 -9.19 13.65 2.27
CA CYS A 24 -9.45 14.91 1.56
C CYS A 24 -8.24 15.32 0.69
N ALA A 25 -7.03 15.22 1.23
CA ALA A 25 -5.82 15.49 0.44
C ALA A 25 -5.64 14.48 -0.71
N LEU A 26 -5.88 13.19 -0.48
CA LEU A 26 -5.78 12.13 -1.49
C LEU A 26 -6.85 12.28 -2.59
N ASN A 27 -8.01 12.85 -2.26
CA ASN A 27 -9.08 13.11 -3.22
C ASN A 27 -8.70 14.16 -4.29
N LYS A 28 -7.62 14.92 -4.09
CA LYS A 28 -7.06 15.82 -5.11
C LYS A 28 -6.42 15.04 -6.28
N TYR A 29 -5.99 13.81 -6.06
CA TYR A 29 -5.27 12.96 -7.03
C TYR A 29 -6.13 11.82 -7.57
N HIS A 30 -7.09 11.35 -6.80
CA HIS A 30 -7.94 10.19 -7.10
C HIS A 30 -9.40 10.51 -6.77
N THR A 31 -10.33 9.71 -7.28
CA THR A 31 -11.73 9.79 -6.83
C THR A 31 -11.89 8.98 -5.55
N VAL A 32 -11.91 9.64 -4.40
CA VAL A 32 -12.04 8.97 -3.10
C VAL A 32 -13.48 9.03 -2.62
N LYS A 33 -14.04 7.88 -2.27
CA LYS A 33 -15.28 7.76 -1.52
C LYS A 33 -15.01 7.12 -0.17
N VAL A 34 -15.80 7.45 0.84
CA VAL A 34 -15.59 7.01 2.20
C VAL A 34 -16.82 6.29 2.73
N ARG A 35 -16.59 5.08 3.22
CA ARG A 35 -17.52 4.38 4.07
C ARG A 35 -17.14 4.63 5.52
N ASN A 36 -17.99 5.39 6.23
CA ASN A 36 -17.75 5.67 7.63
C ASN A 36 -17.98 4.41 8.48
N LEU A 37 -16.97 4.01 9.24
CA LEU A 37 -17.06 2.91 10.19
C LEU A 37 -17.59 3.48 11.52
N THR A 38 -18.70 2.94 12.01
CA THR A 38 -19.16 3.23 13.36
C THR A 38 -18.29 2.48 14.35
N ILE A 39 -17.57 3.22 15.17
CA ILE A 39 -16.88 2.66 16.34
C ILE A 39 -17.97 2.37 17.35
N GLY A 40 -18.10 1.11 17.78
CA GLY A 40 -19.24 0.61 18.56
C GLY A 40 -19.58 1.42 19.81
N ASP A 41 -20.68 1.08 20.46
CA ASP A 41 -21.38 1.79 21.57
C ASP A 41 -20.50 2.29 22.74
N SER A 42 -19.26 1.81 22.87
CA SER A 42 -18.31 2.27 23.90
C SER A 42 -17.82 3.71 23.69
N TRP A 43 -18.02 4.29 22.51
CA TRP A 43 -17.71 5.67 22.18
C TRP A 43 -18.94 6.57 22.25
N ASN A 44 -19.87 6.24 23.13
CA ASN A 44 -21.09 7.00 23.41
C ASN A 44 -20.79 8.47 23.71
N GLY A 45 -21.12 9.35 22.78
CA GLY A 45 -20.87 10.79 22.82
C GLY A 45 -20.13 11.34 21.61
N MET A 46 -19.54 10.47 20.79
CA MET A 46 -19.04 10.80 19.47
C MET A 46 -20.05 10.24 18.45
N ASN A 47 -21.11 11.00 18.19
CA ASN A 47 -22.12 10.61 17.22
C ASN A 47 -21.46 10.48 15.86
N ASP A 48 -21.41 9.26 15.35
CA ASP A 48 -20.89 8.91 14.03
C ASP A 48 -21.89 9.20 12.91
N THR A 49 -23.04 9.75 13.23
CA THR A 49 -24.01 10.19 12.24
C THR A 49 -23.70 11.62 11.83
N PRO A 50 -23.68 11.92 10.50
CA PRO A 50 -23.58 13.28 10.04
C PRO A 50 -24.77 14.09 10.57
N HIS A 51 -24.49 15.01 11.49
CA HIS A 51 -25.49 16.00 11.86
C HIS A 51 -25.27 17.20 10.95
N ASP A 52 -26.31 17.56 10.20
CA ASP A 52 -26.33 18.82 9.46
C ASP A 52 -26.07 19.97 10.43
N GLY A 53 -24.98 20.73 10.17
CA GLY A 53 -24.58 21.85 11.00
C GLY A 53 -23.33 21.63 11.88
N GLU A 54 -22.74 20.45 11.87
CA GLU A 54 -21.42 20.26 12.51
C GLU A 54 -20.34 21.03 11.72
N PRO A 55 -19.49 21.83 12.40
CA PRO A 55 -18.53 22.74 11.73
C PRO A 55 -17.51 22.03 10.81
N TYR A 56 -17.27 20.74 11.03
CA TYR A 56 -16.33 19.93 10.26
C TYR A 56 -16.99 19.21 9.07
N MET A 57 -18.31 19.32 8.88
CA MET A 57 -19.04 18.72 7.77
C MET A 57 -19.09 19.67 6.57
N THR A 58 -17.94 19.82 5.91
CA THR A 58 -17.88 20.58 4.64
C THR A 58 -18.64 19.87 3.53
N ASP A 59 -18.98 20.59 2.46
CA ASP A 59 -19.63 19.98 1.31
C ASP A 59 -18.74 18.92 0.65
N GLU A 60 -17.42 19.10 0.64
CA GLU A 60 -16.46 18.11 0.18
C GLU A 60 -16.56 16.81 0.99
N ILE A 61 -16.59 16.90 2.32
CA ILE A 61 -16.75 15.72 3.20
C ILE A 61 -18.05 15.00 2.94
N LYS A 62 -19.17 15.75 2.77
CA LYS A 62 -20.47 15.18 2.45
C LYS A 62 -20.45 14.43 1.10
N ASP A 63 -19.83 15.02 0.09
CA ASP A 63 -19.71 14.42 -1.24
C ASP A 63 -18.85 13.14 -1.25
N MET A 64 -17.89 13.04 -0.36
CA MET A 64 -17.07 11.85 -0.23
C MET A 64 -17.81 10.69 0.45
N LEU A 65 -18.77 10.96 1.32
CA LEU A 65 -19.47 9.92 2.07
C LEU A 65 -20.38 9.09 1.15
N ILE A 66 -20.21 7.78 1.20
CA ILE A 66 -21.17 6.85 0.64
C ILE A 66 -22.32 6.72 1.62
N LEU A 67 -23.55 7.05 1.19
CA LEU A 67 -24.74 6.79 1.97
C LEU A 67 -24.85 5.27 2.22
N GLN A 68 -24.57 4.86 3.43
CA GLN A 68 -24.92 3.51 3.88
C GLN A 68 -26.44 3.39 3.84
N THR A 69 -26.95 2.46 3.04
CA THR A 69 -28.32 2.02 3.24
C THR A 69 -28.38 1.32 4.57
N LEU A 70 -28.91 2.06 5.49
CA LEU A 70 -29.11 1.82 6.88
C LEU A 70 -29.41 0.39 7.29
N PHE A 71 -28.82 0.05 8.43
CA PHE A 71 -29.26 -0.80 9.51
C PHE A 71 -30.56 -1.54 9.28
N ASN A 72 -30.54 -2.85 9.42
CA ASN A 72 -31.76 -3.57 9.79
C ASN A 72 -32.26 -3.06 11.14
N ALA A 73 -33.58 -3.02 11.27
CA ALA A 73 -34.27 -2.42 12.41
C ALA A 73 -33.94 -3.03 13.78
N ASP A 74 -33.23 -4.13 13.83
CA ASP A 74 -32.90 -4.90 15.04
C ASP A 74 -31.48 -4.72 15.57
N LYS A 75 -30.65 -3.87 14.94
CA LYS A 75 -29.32 -3.46 15.44
C LYS A 75 -28.37 -4.61 15.83
N THR A 76 -28.54 -5.81 15.27
CA THR A 76 -27.65 -6.92 15.58
C THR A 76 -26.35 -6.84 14.82
N ARG A 77 -25.23 -7.07 15.48
CA ARG A 77 -23.86 -7.03 14.93
C ARG A 77 -23.61 -8.02 13.78
N SER A 78 -24.45 -9.05 13.66
CA SER A 78 -24.41 -10.03 12.58
C SER A 78 -24.76 -9.43 11.20
N ASP A 79 -25.38 -8.26 11.18
CA ASP A 79 -25.78 -7.56 9.97
C ASP A 79 -24.74 -6.55 9.48
N TYR A 80 -23.55 -6.54 10.06
CA TYR A 80 -22.42 -5.72 9.61
C TYR A 80 -21.94 -6.21 8.25
N PRO A 81 -21.80 -5.33 7.39
CA PRO A 81 -22.44 -5.26 6.11
C PRO A 81 -21.53 -5.81 5.06
N MET A 82 -21.72 -7.03 4.81
CA MET A 82 -21.44 -7.65 3.51
C MET A 82 -22.45 -7.19 2.45
N TYR A 83 -23.31 -6.22 2.78
CA TYR A 83 -24.36 -5.81 1.87
C TYR A 83 -23.84 -4.82 0.86
N GLY A 84 -23.83 -5.37 -0.32
CA GLY A 84 -23.41 -4.83 -1.58
C GLY A 84 -23.63 -3.32 -1.70
N TYR A 85 -22.62 -2.72 -2.30
CA TYR A 85 -22.70 -1.38 -2.82
C TYR A 85 -23.98 -1.25 -3.64
N LYS A 86 -24.96 -0.53 -3.14
CA LYS A 86 -26.07 -0.07 -3.97
C LYS A 86 -25.67 1.19 -4.76
N ASN A 87 -24.40 1.46 -4.89
CA ASN A 87 -23.87 2.58 -5.66
C ASN A 87 -23.07 2.02 -6.82
N ASP A 88 -23.18 2.66 -7.96
CA ASP A 88 -22.40 2.40 -9.18
C ASP A 88 -20.88 2.69 -9.01
N PHE A 89 -20.41 2.84 -7.77
CA PHE A 89 -19.01 3.08 -7.46
C PHE A 89 -18.30 1.75 -7.20
N VAL A 90 -17.68 1.24 -8.24
CA VAL A 90 -16.77 0.08 -8.13
C VAL A 90 -15.37 0.61 -7.89
N PRO A 91 -14.76 0.37 -6.72
CA PRO A 91 -13.42 0.85 -6.41
C PRO A 91 -12.34 0.00 -7.09
N ASP A 92 -11.25 0.65 -7.48
CA ASP A 92 -10.01 -0.02 -7.89
C ASP A 92 -9.20 -0.46 -6.66
N VAL A 93 -9.29 0.33 -5.59
CA VAL A 93 -8.52 0.16 -4.35
C VAL A 93 -9.42 0.35 -3.14
N HIS A 94 -9.29 -0.53 -2.16
CA HIS A 94 -9.85 -0.37 -0.82
C HIS A 94 -8.73 0.04 0.14
N ILE A 95 -8.91 1.11 0.90
CA ILE A 95 -8.00 1.49 1.99
C ILE A 95 -8.77 1.44 3.30
N VAL A 96 -8.32 0.60 4.22
CA VAL A 96 -8.92 0.45 5.55
C VAL A 96 -8.03 1.13 6.57
N LEU A 97 -8.42 2.32 7.00
CA LEU A 97 -7.75 3.06 8.09
C LEU A 97 -8.57 2.90 9.37
N ALA A 98 -8.22 1.91 10.16
CA ALA A 98 -8.93 1.55 11.38
C ALA A 98 -8.04 0.73 12.31
N GLU A 99 -8.52 0.49 13.53
CA GLU A 99 -7.92 -0.50 14.41
C GLU A 99 -8.07 -1.91 13.82
N THR A 100 -7.05 -2.75 14.00
CA THR A 100 -7.00 -4.12 13.45
C THR A 100 -8.13 -5.04 13.87
N ASN A 101 -8.78 -4.77 14.99
CA ASN A 101 -9.99 -5.48 15.40
C ASN A 101 -11.17 -5.27 14.44
N ASN A 102 -11.12 -4.25 13.58
CA ASN A 102 -12.13 -3.97 12.55
C ASN A 102 -11.79 -4.57 11.18
N TYR A 103 -10.71 -5.35 11.05
CA TYR A 103 -10.26 -5.95 9.79
C TYR A 103 -10.92 -7.30 9.48
N TYR A 104 -12.20 -7.45 9.82
CA TYR A 104 -12.97 -8.61 9.41
C TYR A 104 -13.53 -8.41 8.00
N PHE A 105 -13.68 -9.48 7.25
CA PHE A 105 -14.46 -9.55 6.01
C PHE A 105 -13.86 -8.87 4.77
N TYR A 106 -12.71 -8.18 4.88
CA TYR A 106 -12.12 -7.50 3.72
C TYR A 106 -11.50 -8.48 2.72
N GLU A 107 -11.22 -9.71 3.10
CA GLU A 107 -10.78 -10.78 2.22
C GLU A 107 -11.75 -11.06 1.06
N ASN A 108 -13.05 -10.80 1.28
CA ASN A 108 -14.10 -11.04 0.30
C ASN A 108 -14.39 -9.85 -0.62
N TYR A 109 -13.63 -8.75 -0.50
CA TYR A 109 -13.80 -7.62 -1.40
C TYR A 109 -12.95 -7.80 -2.65
N GLU A 110 -13.55 -7.52 -3.80
CA GLU A 110 -12.82 -7.41 -5.06
C GLU A 110 -12.00 -6.12 -5.09
N GLY A 111 -10.88 -6.12 -5.84
CA GLY A 111 -9.97 -5.00 -5.95
C GLY A 111 -8.79 -5.08 -4.98
N TYR A 112 -7.85 -4.16 -5.14
CA TYR A 112 -6.63 -4.09 -4.33
C TYR A 112 -6.93 -3.58 -2.93
N LYS A 113 -6.47 -4.27 -1.90
CA LYS A 113 -6.81 -4.00 -0.50
C LYS A 113 -5.59 -3.55 0.28
N ILE A 114 -5.69 -2.42 0.93
CA ILE A 114 -4.65 -1.83 1.76
C ILE A 114 -5.16 -1.68 3.19
N ALA A 115 -4.41 -2.23 4.16
CA ALA A 115 -4.60 -1.92 5.56
C ALA A 115 -3.68 -0.74 5.94
N TYR A 116 -4.24 0.39 6.31
CA TYR A 116 -3.46 1.50 6.86
C TYR A 116 -3.59 1.46 8.37
N ASN A 117 -2.52 1.07 9.03
CA ASN A 117 -2.54 0.76 10.45
C ASN A 117 -1.54 1.59 11.25
N VAL A 118 -1.96 2.05 12.40
CA VAL A 118 -1.12 2.70 13.41
C VAL A 118 -1.13 1.83 14.66
N TRP A 119 0.03 1.34 15.08
CA TRP A 119 0.17 0.46 16.23
C TRP A 119 1.17 1.03 17.24
N GLU A 120 0.94 0.76 18.50
CA GLU A 120 1.60 1.45 19.62
C GLU A 120 2.45 0.51 20.50
N SER A 121 2.90 -0.64 19.96
CA SER A 121 3.76 -1.60 20.67
C SER A 121 4.69 -2.27 19.66
N THR A 122 5.77 -2.89 20.13
CA THR A 122 6.72 -3.58 19.24
C THR A 122 6.15 -4.85 18.61
N ARG A 123 4.96 -5.29 19.04
CA ARG A 123 4.35 -6.52 18.52
C ARG A 123 2.83 -6.43 18.49
N TYR A 124 2.23 -6.93 17.44
CA TYR A 124 0.78 -7.10 17.32
C TYR A 124 0.31 -8.36 18.05
N PRO A 125 -0.89 -8.35 18.67
CA PRO A 125 -1.58 -9.58 19.07
C PRO A 125 -1.71 -10.54 17.89
N ASP A 126 -1.55 -11.83 18.12
CA ASP A 126 -1.52 -12.82 17.04
C ASP A 126 -2.77 -12.79 16.15
N ASP A 127 -3.96 -12.54 16.73
CA ASP A 127 -5.19 -12.41 15.96
C ASP A 127 -5.21 -11.17 15.07
N PHE A 128 -4.63 -10.05 15.53
CA PHE A 128 -4.54 -8.82 14.77
C PHE A 128 -3.51 -8.98 13.65
N PHE A 129 -2.38 -9.60 13.96
CA PHE A 129 -1.33 -9.87 12.99
C PHE A 129 -1.82 -10.74 11.84
N LYS A 130 -2.57 -11.81 12.13
CA LYS A 130 -3.16 -12.69 11.10
C LYS A 130 -4.11 -11.96 10.17
N ARG A 131 -4.85 -10.97 10.65
CA ARG A 131 -5.80 -10.20 9.82
C ARG A 131 -5.12 -9.30 8.80
N LEU A 132 -3.87 -8.92 9.03
CA LEU A 132 -3.10 -8.16 8.04
C LEU A 132 -2.88 -8.93 6.73
N PHE A 133 -2.89 -10.27 6.80
CA PHE A 133 -2.74 -11.12 5.61
C PHE A 133 -3.98 -11.16 4.70
N TYR A 134 -5.12 -10.60 5.14
CA TYR A 134 -6.30 -10.40 4.28
C TYR A 134 -6.12 -9.26 3.28
N PHE A 135 -5.02 -8.51 3.39
CA PHE A 135 -4.71 -7.37 2.57
C PHE A 135 -3.55 -7.65 1.63
N ASP A 136 -3.60 -7.01 0.47
CA ASP A 136 -2.52 -7.09 -0.52
C ASP A 136 -1.30 -6.31 -0.05
N GLU A 137 -1.52 -5.23 0.72
CA GLU A 137 -0.49 -4.35 1.25
C GLU A 137 -0.88 -3.78 2.61
N VAL A 138 0.12 -3.50 3.43
CA VAL A 138 -0.04 -2.80 4.71
C VAL A 138 0.71 -1.48 4.64
N TRP A 139 0.02 -0.39 4.91
CA TRP A 139 0.64 0.91 5.13
C TRP A 139 0.84 1.15 6.61
N VAL A 140 2.02 1.62 6.96
CA VAL A 140 2.39 2.01 8.31
C VAL A 140 2.96 3.42 8.31
N PRO A 141 2.77 4.23 9.38
CA PRO A 141 3.22 5.61 9.36
C PRO A 141 4.74 5.77 9.53
N THR A 142 5.44 4.75 10.03
CA THR A 142 6.82 4.91 10.48
C THR A 142 7.72 3.73 10.13
N GLN A 143 9.03 3.99 9.99
CA GLN A 143 10.05 2.96 9.86
C GLN A 143 10.05 2.04 11.09
N TRP A 144 9.87 2.60 12.29
CA TRP A 144 9.78 1.80 13.52
C TRP A 144 8.68 0.73 13.44
N GLN A 145 7.49 1.08 12.99
CA GLN A 145 6.39 0.12 12.85
C GLN A 145 6.63 -0.88 11.72
N PHE A 146 7.26 -0.45 10.62
CA PHE A 146 7.72 -1.34 9.55
C PHE A 146 8.65 -2.43 10.12
N ASP A 147 9.67 -2.04 10.89
CA ASP A 147 10.65 -2.95 11.48
C ASP A 147 9.97 -3.93 12.45
N CYS A 148 9.05 -3.45 13.31
CA CYS A 148 8.27 -4.28 14.21
C CYS A 148 7.45 -5.36 13.48
N LEU A 149 6.83 -5.03 12.35
CA LEU A 149 6.08 -5.99 11.55
C LEU A 149 7.00 -7.03 10.89
N VAL A 150 8.15 -6.60 10.35
CA VAL A 150 9.13 -7.49 9.74
C VAL A 150 9.73 -8.44 10.78
N GLU A 151 10.08 -7.94 11.97
CA GLU A 151 10.57 -8.76 13.09
C GLU A 151 9.54 -9.79 13.56
N GLN A 152 8.24 -9.46 13.47
CA GLN A 152 7.15 -10.40 13.78
C GLN A 152 6.93 -11.43 12.66
N GLY A 153 7.54 -11.25 11.48
CA GLY A 153 7.48 -12.17 10.34
C GLY A 153 6.53 -11.75 9.21
N TYR A 154 6.08 -10.49 9.18
CA TYR A 154 5.29 -9.99 8.05
C TYR A 154 6.21 -9.71 6.85
N PRO A 155 5.81 -10.04 5.61
CA PRO A 155 6.64 -9.86 4.43
C PRO A 155 6.95 -8.37 4.17
N ALA A 156 8.23 -8.00 4.19
CA ALA A 156 8.67 -6.62 3.99
C ALA A 156 8.16 -5.99 2.68
N TYR A 157 8.08 -6.78 1.60
CA TYR A 157 7.60 -6.31 0.28
C TYR A 157 6.11 -5.97 0.24
N LYS A 158 5.34 -6.36 1.27
CA LYS A 158 3.92 -6.01 1.45
C LYS A 158 3.72 -4.79 2.35
N ILE A 159 4.78 -4.15 2.82
CA ILE A 159 4.69 -3.00 3.70
C ILE A 159 5.19 -1.75 2.98
N SER A 160 4.42 -0.68 3.04
CA SER A 160 4.85 0.65 2.61
C SER A 160 4.74 1.65 3.76
N ILE A 161 5.69 2.57 3.82
CA ILE A 161 5.66 3.64 4.81
C ILE A 161 4.90 4.82 4.20
N VAL A 162 3.77 5.15 4.81
CA VAL A 162 2.95 6.31 4.49
C VAL A 162 2.79 7.11 5.79
N PRO A 163 3.55 8.19 5.98
CA PRO A 163 3.49 8.98 7.21
C PRO A 163 2.10 9.59 7.45
N GLU A 164 1.81 9.94 8.70
CA GLU A 164 0.74 10.88 8.96
C GLU A 164 1.24 12.31 8.72
N GLY A 165 0.32 13.23 8.54
CA GLY A 165 0.65 14.62 8.27
C GLY A 165 0.17 15.57 9.37
N VAL A 166 0.40 16.85 9.12
CA VAL A 166 -0.12 17.94 9.92
C VAL A 166 -0.79 19.00 9.03
N ASP A 167 -1.85 19.62 9.50
CA ASP A 167 -2.50 20.75 8.82
C ASP A 167 -1.69 22.04 9.07
N VAL A 168 -0.81 22.35 8.14
CA VAL A 168 0.14 23.48 8.23
C VAL A 168 -0.52 24.85 8.15
N GLU A 169 -1.75 24.94 7.66
CA GLU A 169 -2.51 26.19 7.66
C GLU A 169 -3.08 26.49 9.04
N THR A 170 -3.41 25.45 9.77
CA THR A 170 -3.97 25.52 11.13
C THR A 170 -2.87 25.53 12.18
N PHE A 171 -1.91 24.59 12.09
CA PHE A 171 -0.81 24.46 13.04
C PHE A 171 0.43 25.17 12.51
N LYS A 172 0.54 26.45 12.82
CA LYS A 172 1.67 27.28 12.42
C LYS A 172 2.06 28.24 13.54
N PRO A 173 3.31 28.69 13.55
CA PRO A 173 3.75 29.70 14.52
C PRO A 173 2.90 30.97 14.45
N LEU A 174 2.68 31.60 15.60
CA LEU A 174 2.07 32.91 15.64
C LEU A 174 3.08 33.97 15.22
N ASP A 175 2.65 34.98 14.44
CA ASP A 175 3.47 36.14 14.09
C ASP A 175 3.90 36.92 15.32
N VAL A 176 3.01 37.01 16.33
CA VAL A 176 3.25 37.67 17.61
C VAL A 176 2.74 36.78 18.74
N THR A 177 3.65 36.30 19.57
CA THR A 177 3.27 35.54 20.77
C THR A 177 2.62 36.45 21.78
N PRO A 178 1.42 36.15 22.31
CA PRO A 178 0.78 36.96 23.34
C PRO A 178 1.65 37.04 24.59
N LYS A 179 1.66 38.22 25.22
CA LYS A 179 2.33 38.40 26.53
C LYS A 179 1.58 37.60 27.59
N LYS A 180 2.32 36.80 28.36
CA LYS A 180 1.80 35.95 29.44
C LYS A 180 2.44 36.36 30.77
N ASP A 181 1.70 36.16 31.85
CA ASP A 181 2.19 36.43 33.20
C ASP A 181 3.04 35.27 33.76
N LYS A 182 2.83 34.05 33.21
CA LYS A 182 3.54 32.84 33.61
C LYS A 182 4.12 32.12 32.40
N PHE A 183 5.23 31.45 32.62
CA PHE A 183 5.78 30.48 31.66
C PHE A 183 4.89 29.24 31.64
N ARG A 184 4.52 28.78 30.45
CA ARG A 184 3.46 27.79 30.30
C ARG A 184 3.92 26.50 29.61
N PHE A 185 3.86 25.40 30.38
CA PHE A 185 3.94 24.06 29.84
C PHE A 185 2.56 23.57 29.39
N ILE A 186 2.49 22.83 28.29
CA ILE A 186 1.26 22.21 27.77
C ILE A 186 1.42 20.69 27.77
N TYR A 187 0.45 20.01 28.35
CA TYR A 187 0.37 18.56 28.33
C TYR A 187 -1.03 18.11 27.92
N PHE A 188 -1.12 17.43 26.78
CA PHE A 188 -2.35 16.87 26.25
C PHE A 188 -2.20 15.37 26.01
N GLY A 189 -2.79 14.58 26.88
CA GLY A 189 -2.74 13.13 26.81
C GLY A 189 -3.71 12.51 27.80
N ARG A 190 -4.47 11.55 27.34
CA ARG A 190 -5.37 10.79 28.22
C ARG A 190 -4.59 10.24 29.41
N TRP A 191 -5.20 10.28 30.61
CA TRP A 191 -4.55 9.70 31.80
C TRP A 191 -4.53 8.19 31.69
N ASP A 192 -3.49 7.65 31.13
CA ASP A 192 -3.23 6.22 31.07
C ASP A 192 -1.73 5.92 31.25
N TYR A 193 -1.44 4.65 31.45
CA TYR A 193 -0.09 4.17 31.70
C TYR A 193 0.83 4.39 30.50
N ARG A 194 0.36 4.11 29.28
CA ARG A 194 1.12 4.27 28.05
C ARG A 194 1.54 5.74 27.82
N LYS A 195 0.65 6.68 28.12
CA LYS A 195 0.96 8.11 27.98
C LYS A 195 1.91 8.65 29.04
N GLY A 196 2.19 7.89 30.12
CA GLY A 196 3.06 8.34 31.20
C GLY A 196 2.53 9.52 32.00
N THR A 197 1.22 9.72 32.00
CA THR A 197 0.59 10.93 32.56
C THR A 197 0.93 11.16 34.03
N THR A 198 0.89 10.12 34.84
CA THR A 198 1.24 10.18 36.28
C THR A 198 2.66 10.70 36.47
N GLU A 199 3.60 10.19 35.71
CA GLU A 199 5.03 10.51 35.83
C GLU A 199 5.33 11.91 35.30
N VAL A 200 4.70 12.33 34.19
CA VAL A 200 4.84 13.69 33.65
C VAL A 200 4.33 14.73 34.65
N LEU A 201 3.14 14.51 35.21
CA LEU A 201 2.58 15.45 36.22
C LEU A 201 3.41 15.48 37.50
N ARG A 202 3.94 14.32 37.94
CA ARG A 202 4.83 14.24 39.10
C ARG A 202 6.14 14.98 38.86
N ALA A 203 6.81 14.71 37.76
CA ALA A 203 8.07 15.39 37.41
C ALA A 203 7.89 16.93 37.38
N PHE A 204 6.82 17.42 36.78
CA PHE A 204 6.52 18.85 36.75
C PHE A 204 6.25 19.41 38.16
N GLY A 205 5.39 18.74 38.95
CA GLY A 205 5.04 19.17 40.29
C GLY A 205 6.21 19.19 41.26
N GLU A 206 7.21 18.31 41.08
CA GLU A 206 8.44 18.26 41.86
C GLU A 206 9.42 19.37 41.44
N VAL A 207 9.68 19.52 40.15
CA VAL A 207 10.65 20.47 39.58
C VAL A 207 10.24 21.94 39.85
N PHE A 208 8.95 22.23 39.75
CA PHE A 208 8.44 23.60 39.86
C PHE A 208 7.67 23.87 41.16
N SER A 209 7.86 23.05 42.18
CA SER A 209 7.26 23.28 43.52
C SER A 209 7.65 24.63 44.08
N GLY A 210 6.67 25.35 44.62
CA GLY A 210 6.87 26.67 45.25
C GLY A 210 7.14 27.83 44.27
N ARG A 211 7.11 27.62 42.97
CA ARG A 211 7.25 28.67 41.96
C ARG A 211 5.89 29.30 41.64
N THR A 212 5.91 30.61 41.35
CA THR A 212 4.70 31.37 41.03
C THR A 212 4.67 31.86 39.58
N ASP A 213 5.79 31.76 38.88
CA ASP A 213 6.04 32.27 37.52
C ASP A 213 5.92 31.18 36.42
N VAL A 214 5.55 29.97 36.81
CA VAL A 214 5.36 28.84 35.88
C VAL A 214 4.03 28.14 36.13
N GLU A 215 3.44 27.60 35.08
CA GLU A 215 2.23 26.76 35.16
C GLU A 215 2.26 25.62 34.10
N MET A 216 1.54 24.55 34.37
CA MET A 216 1.20 23.55 33.36
C MET A 216 -0.31 23.55 33.10
N ILE A 217 -0.70 23.62 31.83
CA ILE A 217 -2.08 23.38 31.42
C ILE A 217 -2.15 21.91 30.97
N ALA A 218 -2.96 21.13 31.66
CA ALA A 218 -3.06 19.70 31.44
C ALA A 218 -4.49 19.27 31.07
N SER A 219 -4.68 18.64 29.90
CA SER A 219 -5.91 17.97 29.50
C SER A 219 -5.68 16.45 29.57
N VAL A 220 -6.24 15.81 30.59
CA VAL A 220 -5.88 14.44 30.98
C VAL A 220 -7.10 13.54 31.20
N GLU A 221 -8.29 13.99 30.85
CA GLU A 221 -9.51 13.19 31.05
C GLU A 221 -9.36 11.82 30.35
N ASN A 222 -9.76 10.78 31.07
CA ASN A 222 -9.83 9.41 30.54
C ASN A 222 -11.24 8.85 30.72
N PRO A 223 -11.99 8.68 29.64
CA PRO A 223 -13.33 8.09 29.70
C PRO A 223 -13.32 6.57 29.97
N TYR A 224 -12.14 5.93 29.94
CA TYR A 224 -11.95 4.48 30.11
C TYR A 224 -11.22 4.21 31.42
N PRO A 225 -11.93 3.92 32.54
CA PRO A 225 -11.33 3.73 33.85
C PRO A 225 -10.74 2.31 34.00
N TYR A 226 -9.63 2.02 33.34
CA TYR A 226 -8.91 0.74 33.51
C TYR A 226 -8.32 0.57 34.91
N ASP A 227 -8.03 1.67 35.58
CA ASP A 227 -7.49 1.74 36.96
C ASP A 227 -8.58 1.75 38.04
N GLY A 228 -9.87 1.75 37.65
CA GLY A 228 -11.00 1.86 38.56
C GLY A 228 -11.25 3.28 39.07
N LEU A 229 -10.41 4.25 38.74
CA LEU A 229 -10.55 5.66 39.11
C LEU A 229 -11.32 6.40 38.00
N LYS A 230 -12.31 7.21 38.40
CA LYS A 230 -13.27 7.79 37.44
C LYS A 230 -12.95 9.23 37.08
N THR A 231 -12.32 9.97 37.98
CA THR A 231 -12.07 11.41 37.78
C THR A 231 -10.59 11.74 37.84
N THR A 232 -10.25 12.91 37.34
CA THR A 232 -8.88 13.46 37.43
C THR A 232 -8.49 13.68 38.90
N GLU A 233 -9.42 14.15 39.71
CA GLU A 233 -9.20 14.41 41.16
C GLU A 233 -8.90 13.11 41.90
N GLU A 234 -9.67 12.03 41.66
CA GLU A 234 -9.41 10.71 42.27
C GLU A 234 -8.00 10.21 41.91
N ARG A 235 -7.54 10.42 40.66
CA ARG A 235 -6.21 10.01 40.23
C ARG A 235 -5.11 10.87 40.87
N VAL A 236 -5.33 12.18 40.94
CA VAL A 236 -4.40 13.12 41.61
C VAL A 236 -4.20 12.71 43.08
N ASP A 237 -5.28 12.44 43.81
CA ASP A 237 -5.24 12.02 45.20
C ASP A 237 -4.58 10.65 45.37
N PHE A 238 -4.94 9.68 44.54
CA PHE A 238 -4.38 8.34 44.59
C PHE A 238 -2.87 8.34 44.36
N HIS A 239 -2.43 9.05 43.32
CA HIS A 239 -1.01 9.13 42.94
C HIS A 239 -0.23 10.21 43.72
N LYS A 240 -0.89 10.98 44.60
CA LYS A 240 -0.31 12.06 45.41
C LYS A 240 0.50 13.08 44.57
N ILE A 241 -0.12 13.55 43.49
CA ILE A 241 0.50 14.52 42.59
C ILE A 241 0.46 15.92 43.24
N ASN A 242 1.60 16.62 43.25
CA ASN A 242 1.64 18.04 43.60
C ASN A 242 1.07 18.87 42.44
N THR A 243 -0.10 19.47 42.65
CA THR A 243 -0.85 20.22 41.64
C THR A 243 -0.78 21.72 41.81
N GLU A 244 0.10 22.23 42.69
CA GLU A 244 0.19 23.66 43.01
C GLU A 244 0.23 24.55 41.76
N ASN A 245 0.98 24.13 40.72
CA ASN A 245 1.16 24.87 39.47
C ASN A 245 0.53 24.14 38.26
N ILE A 246 -0.37 23.20 38.49
CA ILE A 246 -1.03 22.45 37.42
C ILE A 246 -2.51 22.87 37.33
N LYS A 247 -2.89 23.34 36.15
CA LYS A 247 -4.27 23.65 35.82
C LYS A 247 -4.86 22.56 34.92
N PHE A 248 -5.78 21.79 35.46
CA PHE A 248 -6.52 20.81 34.69
C PHE A 248 -7.64 21.48 33.91
N ILE A 249 -7.71 21.12 32.61
CA ILE A 249 -8.79 21.54 31.73
C ILE A 249 -9.48 20.30 31.16
N LYS A 250 -10.77 20.43 30.86
CA LYS A 250 -11.53 19.39 30.19
C LYS A 250 -11.11 19.23 28.75
N PHE A 251 -11.64 18.20 28.11
CA PHE A 251 -11.48 18.07 26.66
C PHE A 251 -11.92 19.36 25.96
N THR A 252 -11.00 19.93 25.19
CA THR A 252 -11.13 21.28 24.63
C THR A 252 -11.60 21.23 23.19
N PRO A 253 -12.46 22.17 22.76
CA PRO A 253 -12.74 22.34 21.33
C PRO A 253 -11.48 22.55 20.51
N ARG A 254 -11.48 22.14 19.24
CA ARG A 254 -10.29 22.15 18.36
C ARG A 254 -9.62 23.53 18.30
N GLU A 255 -10.39 24.59 18.22
CA GLU A 255 -9.88 25.97 18.16
C GLU A 255 -9.09 26.37 19.43
N GLU A 256 -9.58 25.99 20.60
CA GLU A 256 -8.88 26.25 21.86
C GLU A 256 -7.63 25.38 22.00
N TYR A 257 -7.72 24.12 21.58
CA TYR A 257 -6.58 23.20 21.54
C TYR A 257 -5.43 23.79 20.71
N ILE A 258 -5.71 24.25 19.49
CA ILE A 258 -4.74 24.91 18.61
C ILE A 258 -4.11 26.12 19.31
N LYS A 259 -4.94 26.95 19.91
CA LYS A 259 -4.48 28.13 20.64
C LYS A 259 -3.54 27.78 21.79
N TYR A 260 -3.82 26.71 22.55
CA TYR A 260 -2.90 26.26 23.60
C TYR A 260 -1.55 25.82 23.04
N LEU A 261 -1.51 25.13 21.91
CA LEU A 261 -0.26 24.73 21.27
C LEU A 261 0.53 25.93 20.76
N GLN A 262 -0.13 26.88 20.13
CA GLN A 262 0.49 28.10 19.59
C GLN A 262 1.01 29.06 20.68
N GLU A 263 0.26 29.21 21.79
CA GLU A 263 0.58 30.11 22.88
C GLU A 263 1.41 29.47 24.01
N GLY A 264 1.54 28.15 24.01
CA GLY A 264 2.39 27.41 24.94
C GLY A 264 3.87 27.79 24.80
N ASP A 265 4.63 27.73 25.89
CA ASP A 265 6.08 27.92 25.84
C ASP A 265 6.79 26.60 25.57
N VAL A 266 6.31 25.51 26.17
CA VAL A 266 6.85 24.16 25.98
C VAL A 266 5.69 23.16 25.93
N PHE A 267 5.70 22.28 24.96
CA PHE A 267 4.81 21.11 24.89
C PHE A 267 5.53 19.88 25.46
N VAL A 268 4.80 19.03 26.18
CA VAL A 268 5.36 17.79 26.76
C VAL A 268 4.55 16.60 26.28
N SER A 269 5.23 15.60 25.73
CA SER A 269 4.63 14.36 25.27
C SER A 269 5.55 13.16 25.52
N CYS A 270 5.89 12.91 26.78
CA CYS A 270 6.79 11.84 27.19
C CYS A 270 6.00 10.53 27.41
N ALA A 271 5.55 9.92 26.32
CA ALA A 271 4.81 8.66 26.36
C ALA A 271 5.75 7.44 26.34
N ARG A 272 5.30 6.33 26.91
CA ARG A 272 6.00 5.04 26.84
C ARG A 272 5.96 4.42 25.44
N SER A 273 4.96 4.75 24.66
CA SER A 273 4.86 4.32 23.26
C SER A 273 3.86 5.15 22.48
N GLU A 274 4.21 5.44 21.23
CA GLU A 274 3.38 6.08 20.23
C GLU A 274 3.64 5.46 18.87
N GLY A 275 2.59 5.22 18.11
CA GLY A 275 2.71 4.80 16.71
C GLY A 275 3.04 5.98 15.79
N TRP A 276 2.55 7.19 16.11
CA TRP A 276 2.86 8.45 15.43
C TRP A 276 3.01 9.61 16.40
N ASN A 277 1.99 9.96 17.15
CA ASN A 277 1.91 11.09 18.07
C ASN A 277 1.47 12.42 17.42
N LEU A 278 0.21 12.48 16.97
CA LEU A 278 -0.35 13.70 16.38
C LEU A 278 -0.16 14.97 17.26
N PRO A 279 -0.41 14.97 18.59
CA PRO A 279 -0.22 16.18 19.39
C PRO A 279 1.22 16.69 19.39
N LEU A 280 2.21 15.82 19.28
CA LEU A 280 3.61 16.23 19.25
C LEU A 280 3.95 16.93 17.92
N ILE A 281 3.59 16.34 16.78
CA ILE A 281 3.86 16.96 15.47
C ILE A 281 3.09 18.27 15.31
N GLU A 282 1.86 18.37 15.84
CA GLU A 282 1.05 19.59 15.83
C GLU A 282 1.69 20.70 16.66
N ALA A 283 2.26 20.38 17.83
CA ALA A 283 2.99 21.34 18.66
C ALA A 283 4.29 21.79 17.98
N MET A 284 5.05 20.86 17.40
CA MET A 284 6.27 21.16 16.64
C MET A 284 5.97 22.04 15.43
N ALA A 285 4.89 21.77 14.71
CA ALA A 285 4.42 22.59 13.58
C ALA A 285 4.05 24.02 14.01
N CYS A 286 3.58 24.21 15.25
CA CYS A 286 3.36 25.54 15.84
C CYS A 286 4.65 26.26 16.26
N GLY A 287 5.82 25.66 16.05
CA GLY A 287 7.10 26.18 16.52
C GLY A 287 7.19 26.23 18.04
N THR A 288 6.51 25.34 18.74
CA THR A 288 6.53 25.23 20.19
C THR A 288 7.57 24.19 20.60
N PRO A 289 8.60 24.57 21.38
CA PRO A 289 9.58 23.64 21.90
C PRO A 289 8.92 22.42 22.53
N SER A 290 9.28 21.22 22.10
CA SER A 290 8.55 20.01 22.46
C SER A 290 9.47 18.99 23.11
N ILE A 291 9.10 18.52 24.31
CA ILE A 291 9.79 17.47 25.07
C ILE A 291 9.09 16.15 24.77
N TYR A 292 9.85 15.12 24.39
CA TYR A 292 9.29 13.80 24.02
C TYR A 292 10.22 12.67 24.42
N SER A 293 9.69 11.44 24.58
CA SER A 293 10.51 10.24 24.81
C SER A 293 11.25 9.84 23.52
N ASP A 294 12.55 9.63 23.61
CA ASP A 294 13.43 9.31 22.48
C ASP A 294 13.25 7.86 22.01
N TRP A 295 12.01 7.48 21.62
CA TRP A 295 11.68 6.12 21.23
C TRP A 295 10.34 6.03 20.49
N GLY A 296 10.22 5.01 19.62
CA GLY A 296 8.96 4.63 18.97
C GLY A 296 8.69 5.39 17.68
N GLY A 297 7.43 5.35 17.24
CA GLY A 297 7.03 5.88 15.94
C GLY A 297 7.21 7.39 15.77
N GLN A 298 7.16 8.15 16.85
CA GLN A 298 7.36 9.62 16.80
C GLN A 298 8.75 10.03 16.31
N LEU A 299 9.74 9.16 16.34
CA LEU A 299 11.08 9.42 15.78
C LEU A 299 11.05 9.63 14.26
N GLN A 300 10.02 9.18 13.56
CA GLN A 300 9.87 9.41 12.12
C GLN A 300 9.95 10.90 11.74
N PHE A 301 9.49 11.79 12.61
CA PHE A 301 9.52 13.23 12.38
C PHE A 301 10.31 14.02 13.44
N ALA A 302 10.52 13.46 14.63
CA ALA A 302 11.12 14.17 15.77
C ALA A 302 12.60 13.84 15.98
N GLU A 303 13.17 12.80 15.35
CA GLU A 303 14.57 12.44 15.49
C GLU A 303 15.49 13.62 15.15
N GLY A 304 16.39 13.95 16.06
CA GLY A 304 17.31 15.08 15.91
C GLY A 304 16.68 16.46 16.10
N LYS A 305 15.40 16.54 16.45
CA LYS A 305 14.63 17.76 16.71
C LYS A 305 14.09 17.79 18.14
N GLY A 306 13.53 18.92 18.55
CA GLY A 306 12.90 19.06 19.86
C GLY A 306 13.84 18.80 21.04
N ILE A 307 13.30 18.27 22.12
CA ILE A 307 13.99 18.01 23.37
C ILE A 307 13.76 16.55 23.78
N PRO A 308 14.65 15.63 23.38
CA PRO A 308 14.48 14.21 23.68
C PRO A 308 14.73 13.89 25.16
N VAL A 309 13.92 12.99 25.71
CA VAL A 309 14.09 12.38 27.03
C VAL A 309 14.67 10.99 26.84
N LYS A 310 15.74 10.68 27.53
CA LYS A 310 16.41 9.38 27.45
C LYS A 310 15.49 8.23 27.87
N ILE A 311 15.77 7.07 27.35
CA ILE A 311 15.07 5.83 27.70
C ILE A 311 15.97 4.99 28.61
N ASP A 312 15.42 4.53 29.72
CA ASP A 312 16.14 3.68 30.68
C ASP A 312 16.19 2.22 30.20
N TYR A 313 15.03 1.66 29.86
CA TYR A 313 14.90 0.27 29.44
C TYR A 313 13.59 0.02 28.70
N LEU A 314 13.44 -1.16 28.10
CA LEU A 314 12.19 -1.64 27.53
C LEU A 314 11.46 -2.53 28.55
N ARG A 315 10.15 -2.51 28.53
CA ARG A 315 9.29 -3.27 29.42
C ARG A 315 8.08 -3.86 28.69
N PRO A 316 7.51 -4.96 29.19
CA PRO A 316 6.34 -5.57 28.57
C PRO A 316 5.15 -4.60 28.47
N ALA A 317 4.50 -4.56 27.31
CA ALA A 317 3.33 -3.70 27.04
C ALA A 317 2.05 -4.18 27.76
N ASN A 318 1.99 -5.45 28.17
CA ASN A 318 0.83 -6.10 28.75
C ASN A 318 0.44 -5.64 30.19
N ILE A 319 1.11 -4.62 30.70
CA ILE A 319 0.79 -4.06 32.03
C ILE A 319 -0.57 -3.38 32.04
N GLU A 320 -0.90 -2.68 30.97
CA GLU A 320 -2.16 -1.97 30.83
C GLU A 320 -3.27 -2.88 30.25
N HIS A 321 -2.91 -3.70 29.29
CA HIS A 321 -3.80 -4.64 28.63
C HIS A 321 -3.16 -6.03 28.58
N LYS A 322 -3.68 -6.97 29.33
CA LYS A 322 -3.13 -8.33 29.47
C LYS A 322 -2.88 -9.05 28.14
N ASP A 323 -3.61 -8.68 27.11
CA ASP A 323 -3.58 -9.31 25.79
C ASP A 323 -2.69 -8.58 24.78
N PHE A 324 -2.00 -7.49 25.18
CA PHE A 324 -1.10 -6.76 24.29
C PHE A 324 0.34 -7.27 24.44
N PRO A 325 0.86 -7.97 23.43
CA PRO A 325 2.25 -8.41 23.41
C PRO A 325 3.19 -7.24 23.06
N GLY A 326 4.49 -7.53 23.15
CA GLY A 326 5.53 -6.57 22.79
C GLY A 326 5.97 -5.72 23.98
N GLU A 327 6.61 -4.62 23.67
CA GLU A 327 7.28 -3.78 24.64
C GLU A 327 6.94 -2.31 24.46
N TYR A 328 7.04 -1.59 25.57
CA TYR A 328 7.06 -0.14 25.69
C TYR A 328 8.43 0.30 26.19
N CYS A 329 8.84 1.52 25.93
CA CYS A 329 9.96 2.10 26.62
C CYS A 329 9.57 2.57 28.03
N GLU A 330 10.54 2.63 28.93
CA GLU A 330 10.44 3.36 30.17
C GLU A 330 11.35 4.59 30.07
N PRO A 331 10.77 5.81 29.94
CA PRO A 331 11.55 7.04 29.94
C PRO A 331 12.27 7.27 31.26
N ASP A 332 13.44 7.89 31.22
CA ASP A 332 14.10 8.42 32.41
C ASP A 332 13.35 9.65 32.92
N TRP A 333 12.51 9.44 33.92
CA TRP A 333 11.65 10.49 34.49
C TRP A 333 12.44 11.58 35.23
N ASN A 334 13.66 11.30 35.71
CA ASN A 334 14.55 12.33 36.25
C ASN A 334 15.08 13.21 35.12
N ASN A 335 15.48 12.58 34.01
CA ASN A 335 15.89 13.32 32.81
C ASN A 335 14.73 14.16 32.25
N LEU A 336 13.47 13.69 32.30
CA LEU A 336 12.32 14.51 31.94
C LEU A 336 12.27 15.81 32.79
N GLY A 337 12.43 15.71 34.10
CA GLY A 337 12.49 16.87 35.01
C GLY A 337 13.63 17.84 34.65
N GLU A 338 14.83 17.29 34.37
CA GLU A 338 15.98 18.06 33.91
C GLU A 338 15.68 18.81 32.59
N GLN A 339 15.06 18.11 31.60
CA GLN A 339 14.71 18.73 30.31
C GLN A 339 13.64 19.82 30.46
N MET A 340 12.67 19.65 31.36
CA MET A 340 11.71 20.71 31.69
C MET A 340 12.42 21.93 32.25
N LEU A 341 13.36 21.73 33.18
CA LEU A 341 14.13 22.82 33.77
C LEU A 341 15.04 23.52 32.76
N ASN A 342 15.70 22.74 31.89
CA ASN A 342 16.53 23.28 30.81
C ASN A 342 15.70 24.09 29.81
N ALA A 343 14.52 23.58 29.41
CA ALA A 343 13.62 24.30 28.51
C ALA A 343 13.12 25.61 29.11
N PHE A 344 12.87 25.65 30.41
CA PHE A 344 12.50 26.86 31.13
C PHE A 344 13.64 27.88 31.19
N ASN A 345 14.85 27.44 31.59
CA ASN A 345 16.01 28.32 31.78
C ASN A 345 16.56 28.86 30.46
N ASP A 346 16.61 28.03 29.42
CA ASP A 346 17.20 28.37 28.12
C ASP A 346 16.13 28.52 27.01
N TYR A 347 14.92 28.97 27.38
CA TYR A 347 13.76 29.02 26.47
C TYR A 347 14.05 29.67 25.12
N LYS A 348 14.78 30.80 25.10
CA LYS A 348 15.09 31.49 23.84
C LYS A 348 15.85 30.61 22.85
N LYS A 349 16.75 29.79 23.35
CA LYS A 349 17.52 28.83 22.54
C LYS A 349 16.58 27.78 21.92
N TYR A 350 15.80 27.13 22.78
CA TYR A 350 14.88 26.08 22.32
C TYR A 350 13.78 26.61 21.38
N LYS A 351 13.27 27.84 21.68
CA LYS A 351 12.29 28.48 20.78
C LYS A 351 12.88 28.80 19.41
N SER A 352 14.14 29.22 19.34
CA SER A 352 14.79 29.49 18.06
C SER A 352 14.96 28.21 17.22
N PHE A 353 15.26 27.07 17.85
CA PHE A 353 15.35 25.80 17.18
C PHE A 353 13.95 25.32 16.71
N ALA A 354 12.97 25.37 17.60
CA ALA A 354 11.60 24.96 17.28
C ALA A 354 11.00 25.75 16.09
N MET A 355 11.39 27.02 15.90
CA MET A 355 10.95 27.80 14.73
C MET A 355 11.56 27.30 13.42
N VAL A 356 12.79 26.77 13.44
CA VAL A 356 13.41 26.13 12.25
C VAL A 356 12.78 24.78 12.00
N GLU A 357 12.64 23.98 13.06
CA GLU A 357 12.04 22.64 13.02
C GLU A 357 10.59 22.68 12.51
N ALA A 358 9.83 23.71 12.90
CA ALA A 358 8.46 23.91 12.39
C ALA A 358 8.42 24.03 10.87
N LYS A 359 9.40 24.72 10.28
CA LYS A 359 9.48 24.82 8.82
C LYS A 359 9.76 23.47 8.18
N GLU A 360 10.69 22.68 8.74
CA GLU A 360 10.98 21.34 8.24
C GLU A 360 9.74 20.41 8.34
N ILE A 361 9.02 20.47 9.47
CA ILE A 361 7.75 19.75 9.64
C ILE A 361 6.72 20.15 8.58
N HIS A 362 6.61 21.45 8.28
CA HIS A 362 5.69 21.94 7.24
C HIS A 362 6.10 21.49 5.85
N ASP A 363 7.41 21.48 5.57
CA ASP A 363 7.94 21.11 4.26
C ASP A 363 7.84 19.58 4.01
N ASP A 364 7.93 18.73 5.07
CA ASP A 364 8.03 17.29 4.92
C ASP A 364 6.72 16.54 5.25
N PHE A 365 5.89 17.07 6.15
CA PHE A 365 4.76 16.34 6.72
C PHE A 365 3.41 17.05 6.56
N ASN A 366 3.26 18.01 5.63
CA ASN A 366 1.92 18.48 5.34
C ASN A 366 1.10 17.40 4.60
N TRP A 367 -0.22 17.43 4.81
CA TRP A 367 -1.10 16.42 4.27
C TRP A 367 -1.07 16.32 2.74
N ASP A 368 -0.78 17.42 2.02
CA ASP A 368 -0.69 17.39 0.56
C ASP A 368 0.55 16.62 0.09
N ILE A 369 1.70 16.77 0.78
CA ILE A 369 2.93 16.02 0.48
C ILE A 369 2.73 14.54 0.81
N VAL A 370 2.16 14.23 1.98
CA VAL A 370 1.87 12.86 2.38
C VAL A 370 0.92 12.18 1.39
N ALA A 371 -0.18 12.85 1.03
CA ALA A 371 -1.13 12.32 0.06
C ALA A 371 -0.54 12.18 -1.35
N LYS A 372 0.35 13.08 -1.76
CA LYS A 372 1.08 12.96 -3.03
C LYS A 372 1.98 11.73 -3.02
N GLY A 373 2.75 11.51 -1.94
CA GLY A 373 3.58 10.32 -1.77
C GLY A 373 2.75 9.02 -1.82
N ALA A 374 1.61 8.98 -1.13
CA ALA A 374 0.67 7.87 -1.18
C ALA A 374 0.08 7.67 -2.59
N SER A 375 -0.26 8.75 -3.29
CA SER A 375 -0.71 8.70 -4.68
C SER A 375 0.35 8.13 -5.61
N ASP A 376 1.60 8.51 -5.43
CA ASP A 376 2.73 8.01 -6.23
C ASP A 376 2.98 6.52 -5.96
N LEU A 377 2.91 6.08 -4.70
CA LEU A 377 2.96 4.66 -4.34
C LEU A 377 1.86 3.86 -5.03
N LEU A 378 0.62 4.35 -5.00
CA LEU A 378 -0.51 3.71 -5.66
C LEU A 378 -0.32 3.64 -7.17
N THR A 379 0.10 4.74 -7.79
CA THR A 379 0.32 4.81 -9.23
C THR A 379 1.43 3.86 -9.65
N ASN A 380 2.59 3.92 -8.99
CA ASN A 380 3.73 3.07 -9.29
C ASN A 380 3.42 1.58 -9.03
N ARG A 381 2.56 1.27 -8.06
CA ARG A 381 2.14 -0.11 -7.77
C ARG A 381 1.43 -0.76 -8.94
N PHE A 382 0.67 0.01 -9.73
CA PHE A 382 -0.05 -0.45 -10.91
C PHE A 382 0.67 -0.16 -12.22
N ASP A 383 1.78 0.54 -12.18
CA ASP A 383 2.60 0.89 -13.35
C ASP A 383 4.00 0.21 -13.32
N ASP A 384 4.26 -0.73 -12.39
CA ASP A 384 5.53 -1.48 -12.32
C ASP A 384 5.68 -2.52 -13.44
N PHE A 385 4.57 -2.91 -14.09
CA PHE A 385 4.58 -3.71 -15.30
C PHE A 385 3.34 -3.50 -16.16
N ALA A 386 3.43 -3.88 -17.44
CA ALA A 386 2.32 -3.87 -18.37
C ALA A 386 2.13 -5.24 -19.04
N PHE A 387 0.87 -5.56 -19.38
CA PHE A 387 0.55 -6.65 -20.29
C PHE A 387 0.72 -6.18 -21.73
N ILE A 388 1.17 -7.09 -22.61
CA ILE A 388 1.40 -6.79 -24.02
C ILE A 388 0.77 -7.86 -24.88
N THR A 389 0.17 -7.44 -25.97
CA THR A 389 -0.31 -8.32 -27.04
C THR A 389 -0.26 -7.63 -28.39
N THR A 390 -0.39 -8.39 -29.48
CA THR A 390 -0.37 -7.86 -30.83
C THR A 390 -1.23 -8.66 -31.79
N GLY A 391 -1.67 -8.01 -32.87
CA GLY A 391 -2.35 -8.65 -33.99
C GLY A 391 -2.69 -7.69 -35.11
N ASN A 392 -3.09 -8.24 -36.24
CA ASN A 392 -3.64 -7.47 -37.37
C ASN A 392 -5.13 -7.19 -37.15
N ILE A 393 -5.73 -6.42 -38.07
CA ILE A 393 -7.14 -6.02 -37.97
C ILE A 393 -8.10 -7.21 -37.86
N GLY A 394 -7.82 -8.32 -38.52
CA GLY A 394 -8.65 -9.54 -38.47
C GLY A 394 -8.60 -10.28 -37.15
N TYR A 395 -7.52 -10.05 -36.36
CA TYR A 395 -7.33 -10.69 -35.07
C TYR A 395 -7.76 -9.81 -33.88
N MET A 396 -8.09 -8.52 -34.13
CA MET A 396 -8.49 -7.58 -33.08
C MET A 396 -9.71 -7.99 -32.26
N PRO A 397 -10.76 -8.67 -32.82
CA PRO A 397 -11.87 -9.15 -31.99
C PRO A 397 -11.44 -10.15 -30.91
N VAL A 398 -10.50 -11.03 -31.22
CA VAL A 398 -9.95 -12.03 -30.28
C VAL A 398 -9.12 -11.33 -29.21
N ILE A 399 -8.28 -10.37 -29.61
CA ILE A 399 -7.51 -9.54 -28.68
C ILE A 399 -8.41 -8.74 -27.75
N GLU A 400 -9.55 -8.26 -28.26
CA GLU A 400 -10.51 -7.52 -27.44
C GLU A 400 -11.08 -8.39 -26.30
N ASP A 401 -11.29 -9.67 -26.53
CA ASP A 401 -11.74 -10.61 -25.50
C ASP A 401 -10.65 -10.86 -24.44
N LEU A 402 -9.38 -10.99 -24.83
CA LEU A 402 -8.25 -10.98 -23.90
C LEU A 402 -8.24 -9.71 -23.07
N VAL A 403 -8.36 -8.54 -23.71
CA VAL A 403 -8.35 -7.22 -23.03
C VAL A 403 -9.49 -7.14 -22.02
N LYS A 404 -10.69 -7.55 -22.36
CA LYS A 404 -11.85 -7.57 -21.45
C LYS A 404 -11.58 -8.47 -20.25
N SER A 405 -11.05 -9.65 -20.47
CA SER A 405 -10.73 -10.58 -19.38
C SER A 405 -9.62 -10.04 -18.47
N LEU A 406 -8.58 -9.40 -19.03
CA LEU A 406 -7.54 -8.75 -18.24
C LEU A 406 -8.11 -7.60 -17.38
N LEU A 407 -9.00 -6.79 -17.95
CA LEU A 407 -9.60 -5.65 -17.23
C LEU A 407 -10.53 -6.09 -16.09
N GLU A 408 -11.06 -7.30 -16.15
CA GLU A 408 -11.86 -7.88 -15.07
C GLU A 408 -10.98 -8.20 -13.83
N PHE A 409 -9.77 -8.73 -14.05
CA PHE A 409 -8.91 -9.26 -12.99
C PHE A 409 -7.66 -8.41 -12.69
N SER A 410 -7.36 -7.38 -13.49
CA SER A 410 -6.19 -6.53 -13.34
C SER A 410 -6.49 -5.05 -13.60
N LYS A 411 -5.76 -4.17 -12.92
CA LYS A 411 -5.78 -2.72 -13.14
C LYS A 411 -4.53 -2.21 -13.87
N ARG A 412 -3.67 -3.12 -14.31
CA ARG A 412 -2.44 -2.83 -15.03
C ARG A 412 -2.70 -2.23 -16.39
N LYS A 413 -1.69 -1.57 -16.94
CA LYS A 413 -1.73 -1.14 -18.33
C LYS A 413 -1.65 -2.34 -19.26
N ILE A 414 -2.40 -2.26 -20.34
CA ILE A 414 -2.42 -3.25 -21.41
C ILE A 414 -1.99 -2.54 -22.68
N ILE A 415 -0.86 -2.92 -23.25
CA ILE A 415 -0.36 -2.34 -24.49
C ILE A 415 -0.76 -3.24 -25.65
N VAL A 416 -1.57 -2.73 -26.53
CA VAL A 416 -2.03 -3.46 -27.72
C VAL A 416 -1.37 -2.87 -28.96
N TYR A 417 -0.60 -3.69 -29.65
CA TYR A 417 0.06 -3.32 -30.89
C TYR A 417 -0.75 -3.79 -32.10
N GLY A 418 -1.31 -2.85 -32.87
CA GLY A 418 -1.91 -3.13 -34.17
C GLY A 418 -0.83 -3.28 -35.25
N ILE A 419 -0.82 -4.42 -35.93
CA ILE A 419 0.10 -4.68 -37.05
C ILE A 419 -0.51 -4.10 -38.33
N ASP A 420 0.14 -3.08 -38.88
CA ASP A 420 -0.34 -2.36 -40.08
C ASP A 420 -1.79 -1.82 -39.94
N CYS A 421 -2.27 -1.63 -38.71
CA CYS A 421 -3.63 -1.16 -38.45
C CYS A 421 -3.73 -0.40 -37.12
N GLU A 422 -4.77 0.41 -36.97
CA GLU A 422 -5.15 0.99 -35.67
C GLU A 422 -5.91 -0.06 -34.82
N VAL A 423 -5.76 0.07 -33.48
CA VAL A 423 -6.53 -0.74 -32.52
C VAL A 423 -7.96 -0.19 -32.44
N PRO A 424 -9.00 -0.97 -32.82
CA PRO A 424 -10.33 -0.44 -33.06
C PRO A 424 -11.21 -0.26 -31.81
N PHE A 425 -10.75 -0.68 -30.64
CA PHE A 425 -11.47 -0.56 -29.38
C PHE A 425 -10.79 0.43 -28.42
N ASP A 426 -11.52 0.89 -27.39
CA ASP A 426 -11.04 1.89 -26.44
C ASP A 426 -11.49 1.54 -25.03
N TYR A 427 -10.52 1.27 -24.14
CA TYR A 427 -10.74 0.94 -22.74
C TYR A 427 -9.79 1.73 -21.84
N PRO A 428 -10.17 2.03 -20.58
CA PRO A 428 -9.43 2.97 -19.71
C PRO A 428 -7.96 2.67 -19.48
N ASN A 429 -7.55 1.41 -19.42
CA ASN A 429 -6.16 1.04 -19.13
C ASN A 429 -5.40 0.54 -20.38
N VAL A 430 -5.98 0.70 -21.58
CA VAL A 430 -5.36 0.24 -22.81
C VAL A 430 -4.53 1.35 -23.45
N ILE A 431 -3.27 1.05 -23.72
CA ILE A 431 -2.35 1.85 -24.51
C ILE A 431 -2.35 1.27 -25.92
N LYS A 432 -2.78 2.05 -26.90
CA LYS A 432 -2.88 1.63 -28.30
C LYS A 432 -1.64 2.08 -29.06
N ARG A 433 -1.04 1.17 -29.81
CA ARG A 433 0.11 1.43 -30.67
C ARG A 433 -0.11 0.79 -32.03
N THR A 434 0.53 1.35 -33.06
CA THR A 434 0.64 0.73 -34.37
C THR A 434 2.10 0.47 -34.67
N ILE A 435 2.42 -0.73 -35.09
CA ILE A 435 3.75 -1.10 -35.58
C ILE A 435 3.66 -1.68 -36.99
N ASN A 436 4.70 -1.42 -37.77
CA ASN A 436 4.79 -1.87 -39.15
C ASN A 436 6.07 -2.69 -39.32
N PRO A 437 6.08 -3.97 -38.87
CA PRO A 437 7.24 -4.83 -39.00
C PRO A 437 7.65 -5.00 -40.45
N PRO A 438 8.93 -5.24 -40.73
CA PRO A 438 9.40 -5.51 -42.10
C PRO A 438 8.66 -6.69 -42.72
N LYS A 439 8.23 -6.54 -43.96
CA LYS A 439 7.56 -7.59 -44.73
C LYS A 439 8.61 -8.40 -45.48
N ILE A 440 8.88 -9.61 -44.97
CA ILE A 440 9.93 -10.51 -45.47
C ILE A 440 9.30 -11.72 -46.16
N SER A 441 8.21 -12.26 -45.60
CA SER A 441 7.50 -13.41 -46.12
C SER A 441 6.02 -13.43 -45.76
N GLU A 442 5.26 -14.40 -46.28
CA GLU A 442 3.87 -14.66 -45.87
C GLU A 442 3.75 -15.20 -44.44
N HIS A 443 4.87 -15.53 -43.79
CA HIS A 443 4.94 -16.10 -42.45
C HIS A 443 5.36 -15.07 -41.39
N ASP A 444 5.47 -13.78 -41.72
CA ASP A 444 5.90 -12.71 -40.81
C ASP A 444 5.07 -12.62 -39.52
N LYS A 445 3.81 -13.08 -39.56
CA LYS A 445 2.92 -13.12 -38.39
C LYS A 445 3.50 -13.84 -37.16
N TRP A 446 4.39 -14.80 -37.36
CA TRP A 446 5.02 -15.57 -36.29
C TRP A 446 6.06 -14.77 -35.51
N TYR A 447 6.52 -13.60 -36.05
CA TYR A 447 7.53 -12.74 -35.46
C TYR A 447 6.99 -11.38 -35.03
N TRP A 448 5.69 -11.13 -35.19
CA TRP A 448 5.05 -9.90 -34.69
C TRP A 448 5.18 -9.77 -33.17
N LYS A 449 5.11 -10.89 -32.44
CA LYS A 449 5.34 -10.97 -31.01
C LYS A 449 6.68 -10.32 -30.61
N GLN A 450 7.76 -10.74 -31.23
CA GLN A 450 9.11 -10.29 -30.92
C GLN A 450 9.26 -8.79 -31.22
N HIS A 451 8.69 -8.31 -32.32
CA HIS A 451 8.67 -6.88 -32.64
C HIS A 451 7.89 -6.09 -31.59
N ALA A 452 6.72 -6.54 -31.18
CA ALA A 452 5.93 -5.91 -30.14
C ALA A 452 6.65 -5.91 -28.79
N CYS A 453 7.32 -7.01 -28.42
CA CYS A 453 8.12 -7.08 -27.19
C CYS A 453 9.28 -6.07 -27.22
N ILE A 454 9.99 -5.91 -28.35
CA ILE A 454 11.08 -4.93 -28.48
C ILE A 454 10.53 -3.51 -28.36
N GLU A 455 9.46 -3.18 -29.07
CA GLU A 455 8.88 -1.84 -29.05
C GLU A 455 8.35 -1.47 -27.65
N SER A 456 7.80 -2.45 -26.92
CA SER A 456 7.29 -2.20 -25.57
C SER A 456 8.36 -1.75 -24.59
N LEU A 457 9.63 -2.11 -24.78
CA LEU A 457 10.73 -1.68 -23.91
C LEU A 457 10.93 -0.15 -23.88
N ASN A 458 10.32 0.58 -24.81
CA ASN A 458 10.33 2.05 -24.87
C ASN A 458 9.15 2.68 -24.11
N GLU A 459 8.20 1.90 -23.59
CA GLU A 459 6.99 2.41 -22.91
C GLU A 459 7.21 2.80 -21.43
N GLY A 460 8.37 2.48 -20.86
CA GLY A 460 8.80 3.00 -19.56
C GLY A 460 8.43 2.13 -18.35
N PHE A 461 7.99 0.90 -18.55
CA PHE A 461 7.74 -0.05 -17.46
C PHE A 461 9.01 -0.82 -17.11
N ASP A 462 9.13 -1.27 -15.86
CA ASP A 462 10.27 -2.06 -15.42
C ASP A 462 10.21 -3.49 -15.96
N ASN A 463 9.00 -4.05 -16.02
CA ASN A 463 8.75 -5.41 -16.50
C ASN A 463 7.55 -5.45 -17.45
N TYR A 464 7.47 -6.53 -18.20
CA TYR A 464 6.43 -6.76 -19.20
C TYR A 464 5.94 -8.19 -19.16
N VAL A 465 4.66 -8.38 -19.40
CA VAL A 465 4.01 -9.69 -19.53
C VAL A 465 3.38 -9.79 -20.90
N TRP A 466 3.98 -10.56 -21.78
CA TRP A 466 3.38 -10.92 -23.06
C TRP A 466 2.28 -11.98 -22.86
N LEU A 467 1.16 -11.78 -23.53
CA LEU A 467 0.09 -12.78 -23.68
C LEU A 467 -0.29 -12.90 -25.16
N ASP A 468 -0.41 -14.13 -25.68
CA ASP A 468 -0.97 -14.35 -27.00
C ASP A 468 -2.41 -13.86 -27.04
N GLY A 469 -2.86 -13.35 -28.18
CA GLY A 469 -4.15 -12.67 -28.30
C GLY A 469 -5.38 -13.57 -28.08
N ASP A 470 -5.22 -14.89 -28.16
CA ASP A 470 -6.25 -15.90 -27.92
C ASP A 470 -6.29 -16.42 -26.47
N VAL A 471 -5.51 -15.82 -25.59
CA VAL A 471 -5.54 -16.09 -24.15
C VAL A 471 -6.75 -15.42 -23.51
N VAL A 472 -7.43 -16.11 -22.60
CA VAL A 472 -8.49 -15.55 -21.74
C VAL A 472 -8.07 -15.71 -20.28
N VAL A 473 -8.02 -14.60 -19.56
CA VAL A 473 -7.68 -14.56 -18.13
C VAL A 473 -8.96 -14.77 -17.32
N ASN A 474 -8.92 -15.69 -16.36
CA ASN A 474 -10.09 -16.01 -15.53
C ASN A 474 -9.81 -15.93 -14.02
N TYR A 475 -8.67 -15.34 -13.63
CA TYR A 475 -8.24 -15.13 -12.25
C TYR A 475 -7.27 -13.97 -12.11
N ASN A 476 -6.93 -13.58 -10.88
CA ASN A 476 -6.00 -12.49 -10.60
C ASN A 476 -4.60 -12.78 -11.17
N VAL A 477 -4.33 -12.20 -12.33
CA VAL A 477 -3.07 -12.35 -13.08
C VAL A 477 -1.92 -11.52 -12.52
N ASP A 478 -2.19 -10.56 -11.64
CA ASP A 478 -1.18 -9.65 -11.09
C ASP A 478 -0.15 -10.37 -10.21
N ASN A 479 -0.45 -11.58 -9.76
CA ASN A 479 0.49 -12.42 -9.01
C ASN A 479 1.73 -12.82 -9.81
N ILE A 480 1.71 -12.66 -11.14
CA ILE A 480 2.86 -12.89 -12.02
C ILE A 480 4.10 -12.05 -11.61
N LYS A 481 3.88 -10.89 -10.99
CA LYS A 481 4.95 -10.02 -10.47
C LYS A 481 5.89 -10.73 -9.48
N ASN A 482 5.41 -11.76 -8.78
CA ASN A 482 6.22 -12.51 -7.82
C ASN A 482 7.41 -13.21 -8.49
N HIS A 483 7.36 -13.39 -9.82
CA HIS A 483 8.38 -14.05 -10.63
C HIS A 483 9.33 -13.07 -11.33
N PHE A 484 9.10 -11.76 -11.27
CA PHE A 484 9.98 -10.77 -11.92
C PHE A 484 11.43 -10.82 -11.43
N LYS A 485 11.65 -11.15 -10.17
CA LYS A 485 13.00 -11.37 -9.61
C LYS A 485 13.74 -12.59 -10.21
N GLU A 486 13.03 -13.45 -10.93
CA GLU A 486 13.58 -14.64 -11.56
C GLU A 486 14.04 -14.36 -13.01
N ILE A 487 13.65 -13.20 -13.57
CA ILE A 487 14.10 -12.74 -14.89
C ILE A 487 15.58 -12.42 -14.82
N ASP A 488 16.35 -13.06 -15.68
CA ASP A 488 17.74 -12.68 -15.93
C ASP A 488 17.81 -11.78 -17.18
N ASN A 489 18.68 -12.11 -18.11
CA ASN A 489 18.80 -11.42 -19.40
C ASN A 489 18.06 -12.14 -20.55
N TYR A 490 17.11 -13.03 -20.21
CA TYR A 490 16.24 -13.75 -21.16
C TYR A 490 14.84 -13.87 -20.60
N PRO A 491 13.78 -13.91 -21.44
CA PRO A 491 12.41 -14.06 -20.99
C PRO A 491 12.18 -15.40 -20.28
N ILE A 492 11.36 -15.42 -19.26
CA ILE A 492 10.85 -16.66 -18.68
C ILE A 492 9.43 -16.90 -19.18
N SER A 493 9.10 -18.13 -19.45
CA SER A 493 7.80 -18.57 -19.95
C SER A 493 7.28 -19.76 -19.13
N ASP A 494 6.05 -20.10 -19.33
CA ASP A 494 5.44 -21.32 -18.79
C ASP A 494 6.03 -22.58 -19.46
N ILE A 495 5.78 -23.73 -18.86
CA ILE A 495 6.28 -25.01 -19.38
C ILE A 495 5.13 -25.94 -19.78
N HIS A 496 5.35 -26.71 -20.85
CA HIS A 496 4.48 -27.83 -21.16
C HIS A 496 4.68 -29.00 -20.17
N VAL A 497 3.62 -29.37 -19.47
CA VAL A 497 3.66 -30.37 -18.39
C VAL A 497 3.56 -31.80 -18.93
N GLN A 498 3.03 -32.01 -20.13
CA GLN A 498 2.64 -33.34 -20.58
C GLN A 498 3.59 -33.87 -21.62
N GLU A 499 4.24 -35.00 -21.30
CA GLU A 499 4.86 -35.90 -22.30
C GLU A 499 3.84 -36.35 -23.35
N GLU A 500 2.54 -36.36 -23.04
CA GLU A 500 1.44 -36.76 -23.93
C GLU A 500 1.17 -35.72 -25.05
N PHE A 501 1.54 -34.47 -24.91
CA PHE A 501 1.42 -33.51 -26.02
C PHE A 501 2.32 -33.86 -27.20
N PHE A 502 3.42 -34.57 -26.97
CA PHE A 502 4.23 -35.14 -28.05
C PHE A 502 3.50 -36.26 -28.82
N GLY A 503 2.48 -36.90 -28.24
CA GLY A 503 1.65 -37.92 -28.87
C GLY A 503 0.53 -37.38 -29.76
N TRP A 504 0.08 -36.15 -29.54
CA TRP A 504 -1.01 -35.56 -30.32
C TRP A 504 -0.62 -35.25 -31.76
N TYR A 505 0.65 -35.05 -32.02
CA TYR A 505 1.20 -34.81 -33.34
C TYR A 505 1.75 -36.07 -34.01
N ASP A 506 1.62 -37.22 -33.38
CA ASP A 506 2.15 -38.48 -33.91
C ASP A 506 1.17 -39.24 -34.86
N ASN A 507 0.07 -38.61 -35.23
CA ASN A 507 -0.86 -39.15 -36.22
C ASN A 507 -0.35 -39.03 -37.68
N GLY A 508 0.91 -39.33 -37.90
CA GLY A 508 1.46 -39.58 -39.24
C GLY A 508 1.69 -38.36 -40.13
N THR A 509 1.38 -37.17 -39.66
CA THR A 509 1.76 -35.88 -40.26
C THR A 509 2.62 -35.11 -39.25
N LYS A 510 3.79 -35.40 -39.25
CA LYS A 510 5.00 -34.86 -38.67
C LYS A 510 5.02 -33.34 -38.45
N SER A 511 4.28 -32.85 -37.54
CA SER A 511 4.63 -31.62 -36.95
C SER A 511 5.67 -31.91 -35.86
N GLN A 512 6.88 -31.73 -36.17
CA GLN A 512 7.93 -31.83 -35.20
C GLN A 512 8.13 -30.42 -34.69
N LEU A 513 7.59 -30.11 -33.54
CA LEU A 513 7.91 -28.89 -32.76
C LEU A 513 9.41 -28.79 -32.49
N PHE A 514 10.15 -29.84 -32.81
CA PHE A 514 11.59 -29.90 -32.73
C PHE A 514 12.15 -30.51 -34.02
N ASN A 515 12.88 -29.71 -34.77
CA ASN A 515 13.59 -30.20 -35.93
C ASN A 515 14.98 -30.67 -35.51
N GLU A 516 15.16 -32.02 -35.42
CA GLU A 516 16.45 -32.62 -35.06
C GLU A 516 17.58 -32.21 -36.00
N GLN A 517 17.28 -31.95 -37.28
CA GLN A 517 18.28 -31.53 -38.24
C GLN A 517 18.83 -30.14 -37.89
N VAL A 518 17.96 -29.19 -37.58
CA VAL A 518 18.35 -27.82 -37.17
C VAL A 518 19.10 -27.81 -35.84
N ALA A 519 18.61 -28.59 -34.88
CA ALA A 519 19.28 -28.72 -33.61
C ALA A 519 20.70 -29.30 -33.80
N ASN A 520 20.86 -30.28 -34.67
CA ASN A 520 22.16 -30.85 -35.00
C ASN A 520 23.08 -29.85 -35.73
N GLU A 521 22.53 -29.07 -36.67
CA GLU A 521 23.27 -27.97 -37.33
C GLU A 521 23.76 -26.90 -36.34
N TRP A 522 22.99 -26.66 -35.29
CA TRP A 522 23.35 -25.70 -34.23
C TRP A 522 24.15 -26.32 -33.08
N GLY A 523 24.40 -27.64 -33.14
CA GLY A 523 25.06 -28.38 -32.07
C GLY A 523 24.27 -28.45 -30.77
N VAL A 524 22.95 -28.41 -30.85
CA VAL A 524 22.04 -28.38 -29.70
C VAL A 524 21.34 -29.74 -29.59
N GLN A 525 21.24 -30.25 -28.37
CA GLN A 525 20.44 -31.44 -28.09
C GLN A 525 19.12 -31.05 -27.41
N LYS A 526 18.04 -31.73 -27.76
CA LYS A 526 16.73 -31.59 -27.13
C LYS A 526 16.85 -31.79 -25.62
N GLN A 527 16.29 -30.86 -24.86
CA GLN A 527 16.31 -30.87 -23.39
C GLN A 527 14.88 -30.72 -22.84
N GLN A 528 14.70 -31.08 -21.59
CA GLN A 528 13.50 -30.82 -20.81
C GLN A 528 13.82 -29.74 -19.75
N PRO A 529 12.84 -28.92 -19.35
CA PRO A 529 11.46 -28.82 -19.85
C PRO A 529 11.38 -28.16 -21.23
N TYR A 530 10.31 -28.45 -21.98
CA TYR A 530 9.92 -27.73 -23.18
C TYR A 530 9.04 -26.54 -22.76
N MET A 531 9.34 -25.33 -23.24
CA MET A 531 8.63 -24.13 -22.87
C MET A 531 7.48 -23.85 -23.81
N HIS A 532 6.35 -23.47 -23.25
CA HIS A 532 5.22 -22.91 -23.96
C HIS A 532 5.39 -21.39 -24.06
N VAL A 533 5.12 -20.79 -25.19
CA VAL A 533 5.42 -19.35 -25.42
C VAL A 533 4.19 -18.49 -25.63
N CYS A 534 3.02 -18.93 -25.18
CA CYS A 534 1.83 -18.08 -25.16
C CYS A 534 1.93 -16.96 -24.11
N MET A 535 2.89 -17.08 -23.20
CA MET A 535 3.20 -16.07 -22.20
C MET A 535 4.71 -15.91 -22.02
N TYR A 536 5.18 -14.65 -22.00
CA TYR A 536 6.51 -14.29 -21.56
C TYR A 536 6.45 -13.32 -20.41
N VAL A 537 7.39 -13.45 -19.49
CA VAL A 537 7.71 -12.41 -18.50
C VAL A 537 9.13 -11.93 -18.78
N PHE A 538 9.30 -10.64 -19.02
CA PHE A 538 10.58 -10.10 -19.45
C PHE A 538 10.78 -8.62 -19.03
N ASN A 539 12.00 -8.15 -19.15
CA ASN A 539 12.40 -6.76 -18.91
C ASN A 539 13.33 -6.28 -20.04
N LYS A 540 13.87 -5.07 -19.91
CA LYS A 540 14.76 -4.48 -20.92
C LYS A 540 16.03 -5.29 -21.20
N GLU A 541 16.53 -6.07 -20.24
CA GLU A 541 17.73 -6.90 -20.42
C GLU A 541 17.49 -8.06 -21.39
N CYS A 542 16.21 -8.39 -21.67
CA CYS A 542 15.81 -9.44 -22.58
C CYS A 542 15.79 -9.01 -24.07
N LYS A 543 16.09 -7.74 -24.38
CA LYS A 543 16.01 -7.19 -25.75
C LYS A 543 16.77 -8.04 -26.79
N TRP A 544 18.00 -8.42 -26.47
CA TRP A 544 18.85 -9.22 -27.33
C TRP A 544 18.23 -10.56 -27.74
N TRP A 545 17.42 -11.15 -26.86
CA TRP A 545 16.74 -12.42 -27.11
C TRP A 545 15.76 -12.29 -28.28
N PHE A 546 14.92 -11.28 -28.25
CA PHE A 546 13.95 -11.02 -29.31
C PHE A 546 14.64 -10.60 -30.62
N GLU A 547 15.70 -9.81 -30.55
CA GLU A 547 16.51 -9.42 -31.70
C GLU A 547 17.19 -10.63 -32.36
N GLU A 548 17.71 -11.58 -31.56
CA GLU A 548 18.34 -12.79 -32.08
C GLU A 548 17.32 -13.70 -32.80
N ILE A 549 16.12 -13.83 -32.27
CA ILE A 549 15.03 -14.55 -32.92
C ILE A 549 14.69 -13.92 -34.27
N ILE A 550 14.52 -12.60 -34.33
CA ILE A 550 14.22 -11.89 -35.58
C ILE A 550 15.37 -12.04 -36.58
N ASN A 551 16.60 -11.81 -36.16
CA ASN A 551 17.78 -11.92 -37.02
C ASN A 551 17.91 -13.33 -37.62
N HIS A 552 17.61 -14.34 -36.83
CA HIS A 552 17.64 -15.71 -37.29
C HIS A 552 16.56 -15.98 -38.35
N TYR A 553 15.34 -15.47 -38.11
CA TYR A 553 14.25 -15.56 -39.10
C TYR A 553 14.62 -14.88 -40.41
N VAL A 554 15.12 -13.64 -40.37
CA VAL A 554 15.55 -12.87 -41.54
C VAL A 554 16.58 -13.67 -42.34
N LYS A 555 17.60 -14.19 -41.65
CA LYS A 555 18.68 -14.95 -42.29
C LYS A 555 18.15 -16.22 -43.01
N VAL A 556 17.22 -16.94 -42.40
CA VAL A 556 16.62 -18.14 -43.00
C VAL A 556 15.82 -17.79 -44.25
N MET A 557 15.13 -16.65 -44.24
CA MET A 557 14.32 -16.20 -45.36
C MET A 557 15.16 -15.67 -46.51
N GLU A 558 16.30 -15.01 -46.24
CA GLU A 558 17.24 -14.44 -47.23
C GLU A 558 18.06 -15.52 -47.92
N ASP A 559 18.36 -16.65 -47.26
CA ASP A 559 19.12 -17.76 -47.86
C ASP A 559 18.39 -18.48 -49.02
N GLY A 560 17.16 -18.04 -49.33
CA GLY A 560 16.39 -18.55 -50.50
C GLY A 560 16.09 -20.04 -50.45
N SER A 561 16.47 -20.69 -49.37
CA SER A 561 15.99 -22.05 -49.09
C SER A 561 14.54 -21.92 -48.73
N ASN A 562 13.62 -22.42 -49.51
CA ASN A 562 12.22 -22.68 -49.17
C ASN A 562 12.10 -23.61 -47.95
N ASP A 563 13.10 -23.63 -47.12
CA ASP A 563 13.32 -24.53 -46.00
C ASP A 563 12.86 -23.97 -44.67
N TYR A 564 12.05 -22.85 -44.70
CA TYR A 564 11.31 -22.46 -43.49
C TYR A 564 10.54 -23.66 -42.90
N LYS A 565 10.10 -24.64 -43.76
CA LYS A 565 9.54 -25.94 -43.35
C LYS A 565 10.55 -26.80 -42.58
N ARG A 566 11.83 -26.60 -42.78
CA ARG A 566 12.90 -27.31 -42.08
C ARG A 566 13.18 -26.72 -40.71
N LEU A 567 13.12 -25.40 -40.58
CA LEU A 567 13.56 -24.67 -39.38
C LEU A 567 12.43 -24.48 -38.37
N TYR A 568 11.22 -24.22 -38.87
CA TYR A 568 10.12 -23.80 -38.01
C TYR A 568 8.83 -24.43 -38.50
N LEU A 569 8.64 -25.63 -38.12
CA LEU A 569 7.48 -26.30 -38.56
C LEU A 569 6.20 -25.74 -37.98
N TRP A 570 6.09 -24.55 -37.50
CA TRP A 570 4.75 -24.01 -37.18
C TRP A 570 4.71 -22.75 -36.33
N ASN A 571 5.79 -22.36 -35.57
CA ASN A 571 5.69 -21.19 -34.72
C ASN A 571 7.05 -20.73 -34.12
N ASP A 572 7.03 -19.60 -33.48
CA ASP A 572 8.10 -19.01 -32.69
C ASP A 572 8.52 -19.86 -31.47
N GLU A 573 7.66 -20.76 -30.99
CA GLU A 573 7.92 -21.67 -29.88
C GLU A 573 9.10 -22.62 -30.13
N GLY A 574 9.20 -23.14 -31.34
CA GLY A 574 10.28 -24.04 -31.72
C GLY A 574 11.65 -23.39 -31.65
N ILE A 575 11.78 -22.14 -32.12
CA ILE A 575 13.03 -21.41 -32.09
C ILE A 575 13.38 -20.94 -30.68
N ASP A 576 12.40 -20.51 -29.91
CA ASP A 576 12.60 -20.11 -28.51
C ASP A 576 13.23 -21.25 -27.70
N ASN A 577 12.69 -22.47 -27.85
CA ASN A 577 13.22 -23.65 -27.16
C ASN A 577 14.64 -24.01 -27.63
N VAL A 578 14.90 -23.99 -28.93
CA VAL A 578 16.26 -24.23 -29.44
C VAL A 578 17.28 -23.21 -28.90
N MET A 579 16.91 -21.96 -28.82
CA MET A 579 17.76 -20.93 -28.21
C MET A 579 17.99 -21.18 -26.73
N ARG A 580 16.97 -21.52 -25.96
CA ARG A 580 17.11 -21.87 -24.53
C ARG A 580 18.07 -23.03 -24.34
N TRP A 581 17.98 -24.07 -25.15
CA TRP A 581 18.88 -25.22 -25.09
C TRP A 581 20.31 -24.84 -25.50
N LYS A 582 20.47 -24.01 -26.54
CA LYS A 582 21.78 -23.53 -27.01
C LYS A 582 22.52 -22.75 -25.91
N TYR A 583 21.81 -21.89 -25.16
CA TYR A 583 22.39 -21.08 -24.11
C TYR A 583 22.26 -21.70 -22.71
N ASN A 584 21.71 -22.91 -22.61
CA ASN A 584 21.47 -23.66 -21.35
C ASN A 584 20.58 -22.90 -20.34
N PHE A 585 19.57 -22.18 -20.83
CA PHE A 585 18.62 -21.44 -20.00
C PHE A 585 17.49 -22.35 -19.52
N LYS A 586 17.35 -22.49 -18.19
CA LYS A 586 16.42 -23.45 -17.56
C LYS A 586 15.33 -22.82 -16.70
N LYS A 587 15.40 -21.53 -16.47
CA LYS A 587 14.38 -20.85 -15.64
C LYS A 587 13.06 -20.77 -16.39
N HIS A 588 12.00 -21.08 -15.70
CA HIS A 588 10.63 -21.07 -16.19
C HIS A 588 9.68 -20.64 -15.05
N LEU A 589 8.45 -20.29 -15.41
CA LEU A 589 7.39 -20.04 -14.43
C LEU A 589 6.99 -21.36 -13.74
N PRO A 590 6.67 -21.33 -12.44
CA PRO A 590 6.27 -22.54 -11.71
C PRO A 590 4.97 -23.11 -12.25
N LEU A 591 4.92 -24.41 -12.46
CA LEU A 591 3.73 -25.15 -12.91
C LEU A 591 2.50 -24.96 -12.05
N SER A 592 2.68 -24.78 -10.73
CA SER A 592 1.59 -24.63 -9.78
C SER A 592 0.76 -23.36 -9.98
N ASN A 593 1.19 -22.45 -10.85
CA ASN A 593 0.57 -21.15 -11.02
C ASN A 593 -0.22 -21.01 -12.33
N PHE A 594 -0.10 -21.98 -13.25
CA PHE A 594 -0.70 -21.86 -14.58
C PHE A 594 -1.31 -23.18 -15.05
N ASP A 595 -2.57 -23.15 -15.42
CA ASP A 595 -3.21 -24.23 -16.17
C ASP A 595 -3.67 -23.64 -17.51
N THR A 596 -3.08 -24.09 -18.61
CA THR A 596 -3.54 -23.78 -19.96
C THR A 596 -4.47 -24.89 -20.41
N SER A 597 -5.77 -24.68 -20.30
CA SER A 597 -6.74 -25.60 -20.88
C SER A 597 -7.27 -25.01 -22.19
N SER A 598 -7.12 -25.74 -23.30
CA SER A 598 -7.85 -25.45 -24.54
C SER A 598 -9.32 -25.83 -24.34
N TYR A 599 -10.23 -24.93 -24.59
CA TYR A 599 -11.65 -25.20 -24.62
C TYR A 599 -12.03 -25.60 -26.07
N ASP A 600 -12.27 -26.87 -26.32
CA ASP A 600 -12.99 -27.34 -27.51
C ASP A 600 -14.49 -27.08 -27.25
N GLY A 601 -14.94 -25.85 -27.50
CA GLY A 601 -16.36 -25.53 -27.50
C GLY A 601 -17.03 -26.12 -28.74
N ASP A 602 -17.93 -27.09 -28.54
CA ASP A 602 -18.72 -27.75 -29.59
C ASP A 602 -19.94 -26.88 -30.01
N ASP A 603 -19.77 -25.59 -30.14
CA ASP A 603 -20.86 -24.66 -30.45
C ASP A 603 -20.80 -24.05 -31.85
N GLY A 604 -20.21 -24.78 -32.77
CA GLY A 604 -20.36 -24.48 -34.20
C GLY A 604 -19.58 -23.28 -34.70
N MET A 605 -18.64 -22.75 -33.91
CA MET A 605 -17.66 -21.80 -34.40
C MET A 605 -16.61 -22.53 -35.21
N THR A 606 -16.34 -22.01 -36.39
CA THR A 606 -15.33 -22.51 -37.33
C THR A 606 -13.98 -22.63 -36.64
N ASN A 607 -13.17 -23.62 -37.03
CA ASN A 607 -11.84 -24.02 -36.54
C ASN A 607 -10.76 -22.91 -36.40
N GLU A 608 -11.13 -21.65 -36.33
CA GLU A 608 -10.21 -20.50 -36.31
C GLU A 608 -10.16 -19.74 -34.97
N THR A 609 -10.94 -20.15 -33.95
CA THR A 609 -10.97 -19.51 -32.66
C THR A 609 -10.80 -20.50 -31.50
N GLN A 610 -9.61 -21.04 -31.33
CA GLN A 610 -9.24 -21.74 -30.10
C GLN A 610 -8.83 -20.67 -29.07
N HIS A 611 -9.51 -20.65 -27.93
CA HIS A 611 -9.12 -19.79 -26.78
C HIS A 611 -8.30 -20.64 -25.80
N HIS A 612 -7.14 -20.11 -25.42
CA HIS A 612 -6.34 -20.66 -24.33
C HIS A 612 -6.74 -20.00 -23.02
N PHE A 613 -7.17 -20.79 -22.02
CA PHE A 613 -7.53 -20.29 -20.71
C PHE A 613 -6.32 -20.37 -19.79
N LEU A 614 -5.88 -19.22 -19.27
CA LEU A 614 -4.89 -19.15 -18.21
C LEU A 614 -5.60 -19.17 -16.87
N LYS A 615 -5.43 -20.24 -16.10
CA LYS A 615 -5.85 -20.32 -14.70
C LYS A 615 -4.65 -20.10 -13.81
N PHE A 616 -4.73 -19.06 -13.00
CA PHE A 616 -3.75 -18.83 -11.94
C PHE A 616 -4.23 -19.50 -10.66
N TRP A 617 -3.35 -20.26 -10.03
CA TRP A 617 -3.63 -20.98 -8.79
C TRP A 617 -3.25 -20.13 -7.58
N ASN A 618 -3.99 -20.27 -6.48
CA ASN A 618 -3.53 -19.74 -5.18
C ASN A 618 -2.31 -20.52 -4.70
N GLU A 619 -1.51 -19.96 -3.81
CA GLU A 619 -0.32 -20.60 -3.22
C GLU A 619 -0.61 -21.98 -2.58
N GLU A 620 -1.87 -22.34 -2.38
CA GLU A 620 -2.33 -23.59 -1.75
C GLU A 620 -2.73 -24.70 -2.76
N GLY A 621 -2.60 -24.47 -4.08
CA GLY A 621 -3.00 -25.44 -5.12
C GLY A 621 -4.51 -25.44 -5.40
N PRO A 622 -4.98 -26.33 -6.33
CA PRO A 622 -6.39 -26.36 -6.71
C PRO A 622 -7.27 -26.75 -5.54
N GLN A 623 -8.17 -25.88 -5.17
CA GLN A 623 -9.28 -26.28 -4.30
C GLN A 623 -10.34 -26.98 -5.17
N ASN A 624 -10.60 -28.25 -4.90
CA ASN A 624 -11.64 -29.04 -5.53
C ASN A 624 -13.04 -28.48 -5.27
#